data_22f543e5ffd396090814b407a603aca5
#
_entry.id   22f543e5ffd396090814b407a603aca5
#
_cell.length_a   1.000
_cell.length_b   1.000
_cell.length_c   1.000
_cell.angle_alpha   90.00
_cell.angle_beta   90.00
_cell.angle_gamma   90.00
#
_symmetry.space_group_name_H-M   'P 1'
#
loop_
_entity.id
_entity.type
_entity.pdbx_description
1 polymer ?
#
loop_
_entity_poly.entity_id
_entity_poly.type
_entity_poly.pdbx_seq_one_letter_code
_entity_poly.pdbx_strand_id
1 'polypeptide(L)'
;HPQNLNADSLLERLHGVRRIAMPNAALAPYGLAAEQTLKYLGLSQELAAQVVRAENVGQSYAMVASGNAGAGFVALSQVQQNAIAKAAYTPIPASMHDPIAQHVVALKNGRLPGQAEDFLAFFLDKRPLEQR
;
A
#
# COMPACT_ATOMS: atom_id res chain seq x y z
N HIS A 1 6.90 -0.37 -16.66
CA HIS A 1 6.55 -1.70 -16.26
C HIS A 1 6.43 -1.79 -14.74
N PRO A 2 5.43 -2.47 -14.22
CA PRO A 2 5.21 -2.46 -12.78
C PRO A 2 6.36 -3.03 -11.96
N GLN A 3 7.19 -3.87 -12.55
CA GLN A 3 8.32 -4.42 -11.82
C GLN A 3 9.45 -3.43 -11.62
N ASN A 4 9.37 -2.27 -12.24
CA ASN A 4 10.46 -1.29 -12.19
C ASN A 4 10.23 -0.23 -11.13
N LEU A 5 9.68 -0.61 -10.00
CA LEU A 5 9.48 0.34 -8.91
C LEU A 5 10.83 0.71 -8.31
N ASN A 6 11.11 2.00 -8.28
CA ASN A 6 12.30 2.54 -7.63
C ASN A 6 11.96 3.88 -6.99
N ALA A 7 12.95 4.47 -6.31
CA ALA A 7 12.70 5.71 -5.60
C ALA A 7 12.22 6.82 -6.53
N ASP A 8 12.87 6.96 -7.69
CA ASP A 8 12.52 8.04 -8.61
C ASP A 8 11.12 7.87 -9.17
N SER A 9 10.75 6.65 -9.55
CA SER A 9 9.42 6.41 -10.11
C SER A 9 8.34 6.63 -9.05
N LEU A 10 8.60 6.26 -7.80
CA LEU A 10 7.63 6.47 -6.74
C LEU A 10 7.47 7.95 -6.44
N LEU A 11 8.58 8.69 -6.36
CA LEU A 11 8.49 10.13 -6.11
C LEU A 11 7.75 10.84 -7.23
N GLU A 12 7.95 10.41 -8.46
CA GLU A 12 7.25 11.00 -9.59
C GLU A 12 5.74 10.80 -9.48
N ARG A 13 5.34 9.59 -9.09
CA ARG A 13 3.92 9.29 -8.90
C ARG A 13 3.31 10.05 -7.74
N LEU A 14 4.13 10.41 -6.76
CA LEU A 14 3.66 11.14 -5.59
C LEU A 14 3.66 12.64 -5.78
N HIS A 15 3.98 13.11 -6.98
CA HIS A 15 3.96 14.55 -7.24
C HIS A 15 2.57 15.12 -6.93
N GLY A 16 2.53 16.09 -6.04
CA GLY A 16 1.27 16.69 -5.63
C GLY A 16 0.49 15.94 -4.57
N VAL A 17 0.95 14.77 -4.16
CA VAL A 17 0.29 14.00 -3.11
C VAL A 17 0.72 14.56 -1.76
N ARG A 18 -0.26 14.91 -0.93
CA ARG A 18 0.01 15.47 0.39
C ARG A 18 -0.02 14.43 1.50
N ARG A 19 -0.84 13.40 1.35
CA ARG A 19 -1.02 12.40 2.38
C ARG A 19 -0.88 11.02 1.79
N ILE A 20 -0.09 10.21 2.46
CA ILE A 20 0.15 8.82 2.09
C ILE A 20 -0.33 7.96 3.24
N ALA A 21 -1.37 7.18 3.03
CA ALA A 21 -1.89 6.32 4.09
C ALA A 21 -0.98 5.10 4.24
N MET A 22 -0.59 4.81 5.48
CA MET A 22 0.21 3.64 5.80
C MET A 22 -0.39 2.95 7.00
N PRO A 23 -0.62 1.64 6.93
CA PRO A 23 -1.05 0.93 8.13
C PRO A 23 -0.01 1.06 9.23
N ASN A 24 -0.44 1.07 10.47
CA ASN A 24 0.46 1.23 11.61
C ASN A 24 1.33 -0.02 11.75
N ALA A 25 2.64 0.16 11.68
CA ALA A 25 3.58 -0.96 11.73
C ALA A 25 3.51 -1.74 13.04
N ALA A 26 3.12 -1.08 14.12
CA ALA A 26 3.02 -1.73 15.42
C ALA A 26 1.79 -2.62 15.52
N LEU A 27 0.78 -2.38 14.69
CA LEU A 27 -0.50 -3.06 14.78
C LEU A 27 -0.79 -3.97 13.59
N ALA A 28 -0.14 -3.75 12.47
CA ALA A 28 -0.50 -4.42 11.23
C ALA A 28 0.75 -4.90 10.48
N PRO A 29 0.81 -6.17 10.09
CA PRO A 29 1.97 -6.66 9.33
C PRO A 29 2.20 -5.93 8.01
N TYR A 30 1.13 -5.48 7.36
CA TYR A 30 1.26 -4.68 6.14
C TYR A 30 1.92 -3.34 6.41
N GLY A 31 1.73 -2.78 7.61
CA GLY A 31 2.40 -1.54 7.97
C GLY A 31 3.90 -1.71 8.08
N LEU A 32 4.32 -2.82 8.67
CA LEU A 32 5.75 -3.11 8.75
C LEU A 32 6.34 -3.28 7.35
N ALA A 33 5.65 -4.01 6.49
CA ALA A 33 6.12 -4.20 5.11
C ALA A 33 6.22 -2.86 4.36
N ALA A 34 5.26 -1.97 4.58
CA ALA A 34 5.28 -0.66 3.94
C ALA A 34 6.48 0.16 4.43
N GLU A 35 6.75 0.14 5.73
CA GLU A 35 7.93 0.85 6.26
C GLU A 35 9.22 0.28 5.71
N GLN A 36 9.32 -1.03 5.61
CA GLN A 36 10.50 -1.67 5.05
C GLN A 36 10.68 -1.30 3.58
N THR A 37 9.58 -1.20 2.84
CA THR A 37 9.64 -0.81 1.43
C THR A 37 10.19 0.59 1.28
N LEU A 38 9.70 1.54 2.07
CA LEU A 38 10.22 2.91 2.01
C LEU A 38 11.68 2.97 2.42
N LYS A 39 12.06 2.18 3.41
CA LYS A 39 13.45 2.13 3.82
C LYS A 39 14.34 1.54 2.73
N TYR A 40 13.87 0.47 2.08
CA TYR A 40 14.58 -0.14 0.97
C TYR A 40 14.82 0.87 -0.14
N LEU A 41 13.81 1.70 -0.43
CA LEU A 41 13.91 2.71 -1.48
C LEU A 41 14.65 3.97 -1.05
N GLY A 42 14.99 4.08 0.23
CA GLY A 42 15.68 5.26 0.75
C GLY A 42 14.78 6.47 0.90
N LEU A 43 13.47 6.26 1.04
CA LEU A 43 12.50 7.35 1.07
C LEU A 43 11.87 7.58 2.44
N SER A 44 12.28 6.84 3.47
CA SER A 44 11.61 6.92 4.78
C SER A 44 11.59 8.34 5.33
N GLN A 45 12.71 9.04 5.28
CA GLN A 45 12.77 10.39 5.82
C GLN A 45 12.14 11.40 4.88
N GLU A 46 12.33 11.20 3.60
CA GLU A 46 11.81 12.14 2.61
C GLU A 46 10.29 12.22 2.63
N LEU A 47 9.63 11.09 2.85
CA LEU A 47 8.18 11.03 2.83
C LEU A 47 7.55 11.07 4.23
N ALA A 48 8.35 11.17 5.28
CA ALA A 48 7.86 11.07 6.64
C ALA A 48 6.76 12.10 6.95
N ALA A 49 6.91 13.31 6.45
CA ALA A 49 5.95 14.38 6.72
C ALA A 49 4.60 14.15 6.03
N GLN A 50 4.56 13.31 5.01
CA GLN A 50 3.34 13.04 4.25
C GLN A 50 2.59 11.82 4.76
N VAL A 51 3.23 10.99 5.59
CA VAL A 51 2.64 9.73 6.04
C VAL A 51 1.54 9.99 7.05
N VAL A 52 0.39 9.37 6.83
CA VAL A 52 -0.74 9.36 7.75
C VAL A 52 -0.96 7.92 8.18
N ARG A 53 -1.02 7.70 9.48
CA ARG A 53 -1.15 6.33 10.00
C ARG A 53 -2.59 5.87 9.96
N ALA A 54 -2.82 4.72 9.35
CA ALA A 54 -4.09 4.01 9.40
C ALA A 54 -3.95 2.86 10.38
N GLU A 55 -5.06 2.41 10.92
CA GLU A 55 -5.01 1.30 11.88
C GLU A 55 -4.71 -0.03 11.20
N ASN A 56 -5.16 -0.18 9.95
CA ASN A 56 -4.99 -1.41 9.20
C ASN A 56 -5.13 -1.12 7.71
N VAL A 57 -4.97 -2.17 6.87
CA VAL A 57 -5.05 -1.98 5.42
C VAL A 57 -6.46 -1.60 4.96
N GLY A 58 -7.49 -2.03 5.69
CA GLY A 58 -8.86 -1.63 5.35
C GLY A 58 -9.05 -0.13 5.45
N GLN A 59 -8.54 0.46 6.53
CA GLN A 59 -8.63 1.90 6.71
C GLN A 59 -7.74 2.62 5.70
N SER A 60 -6.54 2.10 5.45
CA SER A 60 -5.65 2.69 4.46
C SER A 60 -6.32 2.75 3.10
N TYR A 61 -6.92 1.64 2.67
CA TYR A 61 -7.66 1.59 1.42
C TYR A 61 -8.79 2.61 1.40
N ALA A 62 -9.57 2.68 2.48
CA ALA A 62 -10.70 3.59 2.54
C ALA A 62 -10.25 5.05 2.44
N MET A 63 -9.11 5.38 3.02
CA MET A 63 -8.60 6.75 2.97
C MET A 63 -8.24 7.15 1.54
N VAL A 64 -7.67 6.25 0.76
CA VAL A 64 -7.36 6.56 -0.63
C VAL A 64 -8.62 6.59 -1.46
N ALA A 65 -9.49 5.61 -1.28
CA ALA A 65 -10.72 5.52 -2.08
C ALA A 65 -11.64 6.72 -1.85
N SER A 66 -11.64 7.29 -0.64
CA SER A 66 -12.48 8.44 -0.32
C SER A 66 -11.83 9.77 -0.68
N GLY A 67 -10.57 9.77 -1.06
CA GLY A 67 -9.86 11.00 -1.34
C GLY A 67 -9.21 11.66 -0.13
N ASN A 68 -9.32 11.06 1.05
CA ASN A 68 -8.67 11.61 2.24
C ASN A 68 -7.16 11.46 2.21
N ALA A 69 -6.66 10.52 1.45
CA ALA A 69 -5.23 10.39 1.16
C ALA A 69 -5.09 10.24 -0.35
N GLY A 70 -4.02 10.82 -0.90
CA GLY A 70 -3.78 10.74 -2.33
C GLY A 70 -3.16 9.42 -2.73
N ALA A 71 -2.54 8.72 -1.81
CA ALA A 71 -1.92 7.43 -2.07
C ALA A 71 -1.88 6.64 -0.77
N GLY A 72 -1.64 5.35 -0.88
CA GLY A 72 -1.52 4.54 0.33
C GLY A 72 -1.02 3.14 0.03
N PHE A 73 -0.56 2.49 1.08
CA PHE A 73 -0.16 1.09 1.02
C PHE A 73 -1.34 0.23 1.47
N VAL A 74 -1.66 -0.76 0.67
CA VAL A 74 -2.85 -1.59 0.88
C VAL A 74 -2.49 -3.04 0.57
N ALA A 75 -3.40 -3.95 0.86
CA ALA A 75 -3.23 -5.33 0.46
C ALA A 75 -3.56 -5.46 -1.02
N LEU A 76 -2.75 -6.23 -1.74
CA LEU A 76 -2.93 -6.40 -3.18
C LEU A 76 -4.34 -6.91 -3.51
N SER A 77 -4.87 -7.81 -2.69
CA SER A 77 -6.20 -8.35 -2.93
C SER A 77 -7.29 -7.27 -2.94
N GLN A 78 -7.10 -6.21 -2.16
CA GLN A 78 -8.10 -5.14 -2.09
C GLN A 78 -8.25 -4.43 -3.43
N VAL A 79 -7.12 -4.14 -4.08
CA VAL A 79 -7.16 -3.41 -5.35
C VAL A 79 -7.48 -4.33 -6.52
N GLN A 80 -7.13 -5.61 -6.42
CA GLN A 80 -7.44 -6.55 -7.49
C GLN A 80 -8.93 -6.84 -7.59
N GLN A 81 -9.65 -6.74 -6.49
CA GLN A 81 -11.07 -7.04 -6.46
C GLN A 81 -11.94 -5.86 -6.89
N ASN A 82 -11.35 -4.70 -7.03
CA ASN A 82 -12.10 -3.48 -7.35
C ASN A 82 -11.69 -2.99 -8.74
N ALA A 83 -12.65 -2.95 -9.66
CA ALA A 83 -12.35 -2.58 -11.05
C ALA A 83 -11.79 -1.17 -11.16
N ILE A 84 -12.25 -0.25 -10.33
CA ILE A 84 -11.77 1.13 -10.37
C ILE A 84 -10.34 1.20 -9.85
N ALA A 85 -10.07 0.52 -8.75
CA ALA A 85 -8.75 0.54 -8.13
C ALA A 85 -7.71 -0.17 -8.99
N LYS A 86 -8.13 -1.15 -9.79
CA LYS A 86 -7.20 -1.92 -10.62
C LYS A 86 -6.32 -1.06 -11.52
N ALA A 87 -6.83 0.06 -11.98
CA ALA A 87 -6.08 0.92 -12.91
C ALA A 87 -5.13 1.86 -12.18
N ALA A 88 -5.11 1.85 -10.86
CA ALA A 88 -4.43 2.87 -10.09
C ALA A 88 -3.49 2.29 -9.03
N TYR A 89 -3.03 1.07 -9.17
CA TYR A 89 -2.13 0.51 -8.17
C TYR A 89 -0.86 -0.04 -8.81
N THR A 90 0.15 -0.19 -7.98
CA THR A 90 1.43 -0.80 -8.35
C THR A 90 1.76 -1.88 -7.33
N PRO A 91 1.96 -3.13 -7.76
CA PRO A 91 2.42 -4.14 -6.81
C PRO A 91 3.81 -3.80 -6.27
N ILE A 92 4.03 -4.07 -5.00
CA ILE A 92 5.34 -3.88 -4.39
C ILE A 92 6.11 -5.18 -4.51
N PRO A 93 7.31 -5.18 -5.10
CA PRO A 93 8.10 -6.40 -5.19
C PRO A 93 8.36 -6.98 -3.81
N ALA A 94 8.20 -8.29 -3.70
CA ALA A 94 8.38 -8.98 -2.41
C ALA A 94 9.81 -8.84 -1.86
N SER A 95 10.77 -8.54 -2.73
CA SER A 95 12.15 -8.37 -2.30
C SER A 95 12.39 -7.09 -1.50
N MET A 96 11.43 -6.17 -1.47
CA MET A 96 11.59 -4.90 -0.79
C MET A 96 11.17 -4.92 0.67
N HIS A 97 10.64 -6.03 1.13
CA HIS A 97 10.21 -6.16 2.52
C HIS A 97 10.23 -7.62 2.92
N ASP A 98 10.18 -7.86 4.22
CA ASP A 98 10.08 -9.23 4.71
C ASP A 98 8.72 -9.82 4.37
N PRO A 99 8.60 -11.16 4.33
CA PRO A 99 7.29 -11.78 4.12
C PRO A 99 6.27 -11.26 5.12
N ILE A 100 5.06 -11.02 4.63
CA ILE A 100 4.00 -10.51 5.48
C ILE A 100 3.43 -11.68 6.28
N ALA A 101 3.75 -11.69 7.57
CA ALA A 101 3.33 -12.77 8.44
C ALA A 101 1.95 -12.48 9.00
N GLN A 102 1.00 -13.35 8.72
CA GLN A 102 -0.29 -13.29 9.33
C GLN A 102 -0.54 -14.58 10.08
N HIS A 103 -1.16 -14.46 11.22
CA HIS A 103 -1.56 -15.66 11.94
C HIS A 103 -2.73 -16.29 11.21
N VAL A 104 -2.44 -17.40 10.56
CA VAL A 104 -3.46 -18.09 9.80
C VAL A 104 -4.00 -19.22 10.65
N VAL A 105 -5.21 -19.05 11.11
CA VAL A 105 -5.97 -20.15 11.67
C VAL A 105 -6.44 -20.98 10.49
N ALA A 106 -6.58 -22.29 10.69
CA ALA A 106 -7.11 -23.15 9.64
C ALA A 106 -8.37 -22.51 9.08
N LEU A 107 -8.38 -22.21 7.79
CA LEU A 107 -9.46 -21.47 7.20
C LEU A 107 -10.58 -22.41 6.77
N LYS A 108 -11.79 -22.03 7.07
CA LYS A 108 -12.94 -22.83 6.72
C LYS A 108 -13.11 -23.02 5.23
N ASN A 109 -12.64 -22.06 4.45
CA ASN A 109 -12.74 -22.12 3.01
C ASN A 109 -11.54 -22.82 2.38
N GLY A 110 -10.64 -23.37 3.17
CA GLY A 110 -9.49 -24.09 2.67
C GLY A 110 -8.40 -23.22 2.07
N ARG A 111 -8.44 -21.92 2.30
CA ARG A 111 -7.40 -21.04 1.77
C ARG A 111 -6.10 -21.25 2.49
N LEU A 112 -5.01 -21.13 1.74
CA LEU A 112 -3.68 -21.32 2.28
C LEU A 112 -3.01 -19.97 2.52
N PRO A 113 -2.04 -19.91 3.45
CA PRO A 113 -1.23 -18.71 3.60
C PRO A 113 -0.50 -18.39 2.29
N GLY A 114 -0.21 -17.13 2.07
CA GLY A 114 0.53 -16.73 0.87
C GLY A 114 -0.34 -16.46 -0.33
N GLN A 115 -1.64 -16.32 -0.11
CA GLN A 115 -2.53 -15.89 -1.18
C GLN A 115 -2.34 -14.40 -1.46
N ALA A 116 -3.09 -13.87 -2.44
CA ALA A 116 -2.92 -12.49 -2.90
C ALA A 116 -3.00 -11.46 -1.77
N GLU A 117 -3.75 -11.76 -0.72
CA GLU A 117 -3.87 -10.85 0.41
C GLU A 117 -2.58 -10.67 1.20
N ASP A 118 -1.58 -11.55 0.98
CA ASP A 118 -0.30 -11.43 1.66
C ASP A 118 0.69 -10.53 0.94
N PHE A 119 0.26 -9.91 -0.15
CA PHE A 119 1.15 -9.05 -0.93
C PHE A 119 0.74 -7.59 -0.78
N LEU A 120 1.73 -6.73 -0.80
CA LEU A 120 1.56 -5.30 -0.62
C LEU A 120 1.39 -4.63 -1.97
N ALA A 121 0.55 -3.61 -2.03
CA ALA A 121 0.38 -2.80 -3.22
C ALA A 121 0.39 -1.32 -2.84
N PHE A 122 0.83 -0.48 -3.77
CA PHE A 122 0.77 0.96 -3.63
C PHE A 122 -0.42 1.47 -4.45
N PHE A 123 -1.38 2.07 -3.78
CA PHE A 123 -2.63 2.52 -4.37
C PHE A 123 -2.61 4.03 -4.50
N LEU A 124 -2.86 4.54 -5.69
CA LEU A 124 -2.79 5.97 -5.98
C LEU A 124 -4.16 6.47 -6.43
N ASP A 125 -4.62 7.56 -5.81
CA ASP A 125 -5.87 8.20 -6.23
C ASP A 125 -5.59 9.02 -7.48
N LYS A 126 -6.09 8.54 -8.61
CA LYS A 126 -5.86 9.19 -9.90
C LYS A 126 -6.97 10.14 -10.31
N ARG A 127 -7.95 10.37 -9.46
CA ARG A 127 -9.00 11.33 -9.80
C ARG A 127 -8.41 12.74 -9.84
N PRO A 128 -8.93 13.63 -10.69
CA PRO A 128 -8.52 15.02 -10.67
C PRO A 128 -8.75 15.64 -9.30
N LEU A 129 -7.94 16.67 -8.96
CA LEU A 129 -8.02 17.29 -7.65
C LEU A 129 -9.43 17.77 -7.31
N GLU A 130 -10.14 18.30 -8.30
CA GLU A 130 -11.47 18.81 -8.05
C GLU A 130 -12.51 17.72 -7.79
N GLN A 131 -12.15 16.46 -8.00
CA GLN A 131 -13.05 15.34 -7.74
C GLN A 131 -12.70 14.55 -6.49
N ARG A 132 -11.64 14.96 -5.80
CA ARG A 132 -11.21 14.27 -4.59
C ARG A 132 -11.93 14.78 -3.36
#